data_43d29fa128239a10822f0945539b397f
#
_entry.id   43d29fa128239a10822f0945539b397f
#
_cell.length_a   1.000
_cell.length_b   1.000
_cell.length_c   1.000
_cell.angle_alpha   90.00
_cell.angle_beta   90.00
_cell.angle_gamma   90.00
#
_symmetry.space_group_name_H-M   'P 1'
#
loop_
_entity.id
_entity.type
_entity.pdbx_description
1 polymer ?
#
loop_
_entity_poly.entity_id
_entity_poly.type
_entity_poly.pdbx_seq_one_letter_code
_entity_poly.pdbx_strand_id
1 'polypeptide(L)'
;MKTTSYYPVIMTDDVAATAAFYKSHFRFEAVFSSDWYVHLQSGEQENVALAVLDGTHSTIPAAARGTISGLLLNFEVEDVDGVYDELVAAGLPVLKELCDEDFGQRHFITADPNGVLIDIIKPIPPSEAFAAQYSSSALPT
;
A
#
# COMPACT_ATOMS: atom_id res chain seq x y z
N MET A 1 23.46 -1.05 10.97
CA MET A 1 22.14 -1.32 11.63
C MET A 1 21.53 -2.56 10.99
N LYS A 2 21.19 -3.55 11.80
CA LYS A 2 20.47 -4.73 11.31
C LYS A 2 18.98 -4.55 11.58
N THR A 3 18.21 -4.39 10.53
CA THR A 3 16.75 -4.23 10.63
C THR A 3 16.09 -5.60 10.69
N THR A 4 15.28 -5.84 11.71
CA THR A 4 14.56 -7.12 11.90
C THR A 4 13.12 -7.05 11.41
N SER A 5 12.55 -5.86 11.25
CA SER A 5 11.23 -5.62 10.72
C SER A 5 11.13 -4.18 10.21
N TYR A 6 10.30 -3.97 9.21
CA TYR A 6 9.99 -2.63 8.70
C TYR A 6 8.54 -2.58 8.27
N TYR A 7 7.85 -1.51 8.67
CA TYR A 7 6.49 -1.24 8.23
C TYR A 7 6.20 0.26 8.29
N PRO A 8 5.45 0.79 7.31
CA PRO A 8 4.98 2.18 7.37
C PRO A 8 3.87 2.33 8.40
N VAL A 9 3.75 3.53 8.94
CA VAL A 9 2.68 3.91 9.88
C VAL A 9 1.90 5.06 9.26
N ILE A 10 0.60 4.84 9.04
CA ILE A 10 -0.32 5.83 8.48
C ILE A 10 -0.91 6.63 9.63
N MET A 11 -0.58 7.91 9.68
CA MET A 11 -1.17 8.86 10.64
C MET A 11 -2.51 9.34 10.09
N THR A 12 -3.56 9.15 10.86
CA THR A 12 -4.95 9.41 10.43
C THR A 12 -5.76 10.09 11.53
N ASP A 13 -6.87 10.68 11.17
CA ASP A 13 -7.88 11.15 12.11
C ASP A 13 -8.99 10.11 12.36
N ASP A 14 -8.98 8.98 11.68
CA ASP A 14 -9.94 7.88 11.85
C ASP A 14 -9.25 6.52 11.76
N VAL A 15 -8.73 6.06 12.88
CA VAL A 15 -8.00 4.78 12.98
C VAL A 15 -8.91 3.60 12.62
N ALA A 16 -10.15 3.58 13.14
CA ALA A 16 -11.06 2.46 12.93
C ALA A 16 -11.44 2.29 11.45
N ALA A 17 -11.80 3.38 10.77
CA ALA A 17 -12.17 3.35 9.36
C ALA A 17 -11.00 2.97 8.47
N THR A 18 -9.81 3.49 8.76
CA THR A 18 -8.59 3.16 8.00
C THR A 18 -8.23 1.69 8.15
N ALA A 19 -8.22 1.17 9.37
CA ALA A 19 -7.94 -0.25 9.61
C ALA A 19 -8.97 -1.16 8.93
N ALA A 20 -10.27 -0.80 9.02
CA ALA A 20 -11.34 -1.55 8.37
C ALA A 20 -11.18 -1.61 6.84
N PHE A 21 -10.73 -0.51 6.23
CA PHE A 21 -10.47 -0.45 4.80
C PHE A 21 -9.42 -1.49 4.37
N TYR A 22 -8.27 -1.52 5.03
CA TYR A 22 -7.20 -2.46 4.69
C TYR A 22 -7.57 -3.91 4.98
N LYS A 23 -8.33 -4.15 6.06
CA LYS A 23 -8.84 -5.50 6.35
C LYS A 23 -9.83 -5.98 5.28
N SER A 24 -10.76 -5.13 4.87
CA SER A 24 -11.83 -5.50 3.94
C SER A 24 -11.35 -5.67 2.49
N HIS A 25 -10.41 -4.82 2.04
CA HIS A 25 -10.04 -4.75 0.63
C HIS A 25 -8.67 -5.34 0.32
N PHE A 26 -7.78 -5.44 1.29
CA PHE A 26 -6.40 -5.89 1.08
C PHE A 26 -6.02 -7.07 1.96
N ARG A 27 -6.99 -7.71 2.60
CA ARG A 27 -6.82 -8.94 3.40
C ARG A 27 -5.79 -8.82 4.50
N PHE A 28 -5.69 -7.64 5.09
CA PHE A 28 -4.92 -7.46 6.31
C PHE A 28 -5.69 -7.94 7.53
N GLU A 29 -4.95 -8.39 8.52
CA GLU A 29 -5.46 -8.80 9.82
C GLU A 29 -4.80 -7.98 10.91
N ALA A 30 -5.55 -7.64 11.96
CA ALA A 30 -4.98 -6.92 13.09
C ALA A 30 -4.22 -7.90 13.99
N VAL A 31 -2.93 -7.65 14.20
CA VAL A 31 -2.12 -8.39 15.18
C VAL A 31 -2.02 -7.64 16.51
N PHE A 32 -2.34 -6.34 16.52
CA PHE A 32 -2.58 -5.52 17.70
C PHE A 32 -3.63 -4.48 17.37
N SER A 33 -4.55 -4.24 18.29
CA SER A 33 -5.64 -3.30 18.04
C SER A 33 -5.97 -2.52 19.33
N SER A 34 -5.99 -1.20 19.20
CA SER A 34 -6.49 -0.27 20.22
C SER A 34 -7.29 0.82 19.52
N ASP A 35 -7.84 1.77 20.27
CA ASP A 35 -8.58 2.89 19.69
C ASP A 35 -7.69 3.95 19.03
N TRP A 36 -6.39 3.95 19.34
CA TRP A 36 -5.44 4.94 18.81
C TRP A 36 -4.35 4.35 17.90
N TYR A 37 -4.21 3.03 17.85
CA TYR A 37 -3.20 2.33 17.06
C TYR A 37 -3.65 0.93 16.68
N VAL A 38 -3.48 0.57 15.42
CA VAL A 38 -3.72 -0.80 14.92
C VAL A 38 -2.51 -1.24 14.11
N HIS A 39 -1.92 -2.36 14.47
CA HIS A 39 -0.88 -3.01 13.66
C HIS A 39 -1.52 -4.07 12.78
N LEU A 40 -1.37 -3.91 11.48
CA LEU A 40 -1.95 -4.78 10.47
C LEU A 40 -0.85 -5.59 9.79
N GLN A 41 -1.13 -6.86 9.60
CA GLN A 41 -0.26 -7.77 8.85
C GLN A 41 -1.08 -8.45 7.76
N SER A 42 -0.49 -8.64 6.58
CA SER A 42 -1.15 -9.38 5.51
C SER A 42 -1.47 -10.79 5.94
N GLY A 43 -2.70 -11.25 5.70
CA GLY A 43 -3.10 -12.63 5.92
C GLY A 43 -2.48 -13.61 4.92
N GLU A 44 -1.83 -13.09 3.87
CA GLU A 44 -1.26 -13.90 2.79
C GLU A 44 0.27 -13.88 2.78
N GLN A 45 0.91 -12.84 3.36
CA GLN A 45 2.37 -12.67 3.33
C GLN A 45 2.88 -12.08 4.65
N GLU A 46 3.68 -12.84 5.38
CA GLU A 46 4.20 -12.46 6.71
C GLU A 46 4.99 -11.16 6.75
N ASN A 47 5.70 -10.84 5.65
CA ASN A 47 6.58 -9.68 5.61
C ASN A 47 5.88 -8.40 5.15
N VAL A 48 4.58 -8.47 4.86
CA VAL A 48 3.79 -7.32 4.40
C VAL A 48 2.95 -6.83 5.57
N ALA A 49 3.33 -5.67 6.09
CA ALA A 49 2.67 -5.08 7.25
C ALA A 49 2.59 -3.56 7.11
N LEU A 50 1.61 -2.98 7.77
CA LEU A 50 1.50 -1.54 7.99
C LEU A 50 0.77 -1.29 9.30
N ALA A 51 0.92 -0.10 9.84
CA ALA A 51 0.19 0.29 11.04
C ALA A 51 -0.60 1.56 10.80
N VAL A 52 -1.61 1.77 11.62
CA VAL A 52 -2.49 2.93 11.58
C VAL A 52 -2.45 3.58 12.96
N LEU A 53 -2.20 4.88 13.01
CA LEU A 53 -1.97 5.63 14.23
C LEU A 53 -2.80 6.92 14.22
N ASP A 54 -3.45 7.21 15.34
CA ASP A 54 -4.05 8.54 15.55
C ASP A 54 -2.95 9.61 15.48
N GLY A 55 -3.04 10.47 14.47
CA GLY A 55 -2.03 11.49 14.19
C GLY A 55 -1.89 12.57 15.27
N THR A 56 -2.79 12.61 16.25
CA THR A 56 -2.72 13.53 17.39
C THR A 56 -2.16 12.87 18.65
N HIS A 57 -1.83 11.59 18.61
CA HIS A 57 -1.42 10.84 19.78
C HIS A 57 -0.11 11.36 20.38
N SER A 58 -0.01 11.31 21.70
CA SER A 58 1.11 11.89 22.46
C SER A 58 2.45 11.19 22.24
N THR A 59 2.47 10.00 21.65
CA THR A 59 3.71 9.33 21.24
C THR A 59 4.41 10.03 20.08
N ILE A 60 3.69 10.90 19.35
CA ILE A 60 4.25 11.69 18.25
C ILE A 60 4.72 13.03 18.80
N PRO A 61 5.95 13.48 18.49
CA PRO A 61 6.38 14.83 18.85
C PRO A 61 5.37 15.88 18.40
N ALA A 62 5.05 16.84 19.27
CA ALA A 62 3.97 17.79 19.02
C ALA A 62 4.08 18.51 17.66
N ALA A 63 5.30 18.85 17.24
CA ALA A 63 5.54 19.53 15.97
C ALA A 63 5.31 18.64 14.73
N ALA A 64 5.23 17.32 14.92
CA ALA A 64 5.08 16.34 13.83
C ALA A 64 3.68 15.71 13.79
N ARG A 65 2.77 16.11 14.67
CA ARG A 65 1.40 15.59 14.70
C ARG A 65 0.62 16.08 13.49
N GLY A 66 -0.27 15.24 13.00
CA GLY A 66 -1.14 15.55 11.86
C GLY A 66 -1.61 14.30 11.15
N THR A 67 -2.11 14.49 9.93
CA THR A 67 -2.57 13.40 9.08
C THR A 67 -1.62 13.21 7.91
N ILE A 68 -1.61 12.01 7.37
CA ILE A 68 -0.74 11.62 6.26
C ILE A 68 -1.03 12.43 4.99
N SER A 69 0.01 12.78 4.25
CA SER A 69 -0.07 13.27 2.86
C SER A 69 1.20 12.87 2.11
N GLY A 70 1.12 12.75 0.80
CA GLY A 70 2.27 12.46 -0.04
C GLY A 70 2.80 11.03 0.05
N LEU A 71 1.99 10.08 0.50
CA LEU A 71 2.36 8.67 0.56
C LEU A 71 1.69 7.90 -0.58
N LEU A 72 2.47 7.03 -1.21
CA LEU A 72 1.99 6.03 -2.16
C LEU A 72 2.51 4.67 -1.71
N LEU A 73 1.60 3.69 -1.59
CA LEU A 73 1.94 2.32 -1.24
C LEU A 73 1.89 1.47 -2.51
N ASN A 74 2.96 0.73 -2.78
CA ASN A 74 3.03 -0.22 -3.88
C ASN A 74 2.80 -1.64 -3.36
N PHE A 75 1.81 -2.33 -3.94
CA PHE A 75 1.60 -3.75 -3.72
C PHE A 75 1.85 -4.51 -5.02
N GLU A 76 2.87 -5.35 -5.04
CA GLU A 76 3.12 -6.23 -6.17
C GLU A 76 2.31 -7.51 -6.02
N VAL A 77 1.55 -7.87 -7.06
CA VAL A 77 0.63 -9.01 -7.08
C VAL A 77 0.83 -9.84 -8.35
N GLU A 78 0.39 -11.09 -8.31
CA GLU A 78 0.46 -11.97 -9.49
C GLU A 78 -0.68 -11.71 -10.48
N ASP A 79 -1.89 -11.44 -9.98
CA ASP A 79 -3.10 -11.25 -10.79
C ASP A 79 -3.65 -9.83 -10.62
N VAL A 80 -3.00 -8.86 -11.25
CA VAL A 80 -3.41 -7.45 -11.17
C VAL A 80 -4.78 -7.22 -11.81
N ASP A 81 -5.11 -7.93 -12.88
CA ASP A 81 -6.41 -7.81 -13.56
C ASP A 81 -7.55 -8.25 -12.65
N GLY A 82 -7.40 -9.39 -11.96
CA GLY A 82 -8.39 -9.88 -11.01
C GLY A 82 -8.56 -8.94 -9.82
N VAL A 83 -7.48 -8.39 -9.28
CA VAL A 83 -7.54 -7.41 -8.20
C VAL A 83 -8.25 -6.13 -8.67
N TYR A 84 -7.94 -5.65 -9.88
CA TYR A 84 -8.63 -4.49 -10.46
C TYR A 84 -10.14 -4.70 -10.50
N ASP A 85 -10.59 -5.83 -11.05
CA ASP A 85 -12.02 -6.15 -11.16
C ASP A 85 -12.69 -6.21 -9.77
N GLU A 86 -12.01 -6.82 -8.80
CA GLU A 86 -12.50 -6.94 -7.42
C GLU A 86 -12.67 -5.57 -6.75
N LEU A 87 -11.66 -4.71 -6.84
CA LEU A 87 -11.69 -3.40 -6.17
C LEU A 87 -12.65 -2.42 -6.87
N VAL A 88 -12.77 -2.46 -8.19
CA VAL A 88 -13.76 -1.68 -8.93
C VAL A 88 -15.18 -2.11 -8.54
N ALA A 89 -15.43 -3.42 -8.46
CA ALA A 89 -16.73 -3.94 -8.04
C ALA A 89 -17.06 -3.56 -6.59
N ALA A 90 -16.06 -3.42 -5.73
CA ALA A 90 -16.22 -2.96 -4.35
C ALA A 90 -16.42 -1.45 -4.23
N GLY A 91 -16.34 -0.70 -5.32
CA GLY A 91 -16.60 0.74 -5.35
C GLY A 91 -15.40 1.61 -5.00
N LEU A 92 -14.17 1.07 -5.01
CA LEU A 92 -12.98 1.88 -4.77
C LEU A 92 -12.75 2.85 -5.94
N PRO A 93 -12.19 4.05 -5.68
CA PRO A 93 -11.91 5.00 -6.75
C PRO A 93 -10.79 4.48 -7.66
N VAL A 94 -10.90 4.77 -8.95
CA VAL A 94 -9.84 4.49 -9.92
C VAL A 94 -9.21 5.83 -10.30
N LEU A 95 -8.03 6.08 -9.76
CA LEU A 95 -7.28 7.32 -10.01
C LEU A 95 -6.39 7.19 -11.25
N LYS A 96 -5.95 5.98 -11.56
CA LYS A 96 -5.28 5.63 -12.79
C LYS A 96 -5.82 4.29 -13.26
N GLU A 97 -6.30 4.26 -14.50
CA GLU A 97 -6.82 3.05 -15.13
C GLU A 97 -5.74 1.98 -15.28
N LEU A 98 -6.15 0.72 -15.28
CA LEU A 98 -5.26 -0.41 -15.52
C LEU A 98 -4.58 -0.26 -16.88
N CYS A 99 -3.25 -0.23 -16.87
CA CYS A 99 -2.45 -0.07 -18.08
C CYS A 99 -1.07 -0.70 -17.93
N ASP A 100 -0.42 -0.91 -19.06
CA ASP A 100 0.98 -1.33 -19.12
C ASP A 100 1.87 -0.10 -19.28
N GLU A 101 2.93 -0.04 -18.48
CA GLU A 101 3.94 1.01 -18.54
C GLU A 101 5.25 0.46 -19.11
N ASP A 102 5.89 1.21 -19.96
CA ASP A 102 7.14 0.82 -20.63
C ASP A 102 8.29 0.51 -19.66
N PHE A 103 8.22 1.11 -18.46
CA PHE A 103 9.24 0.86 -17.44
C PHE A 103 9.10 -0.49 -16.72
N GLY A 104 8.09 -1.29 -17.04
CA GLY A 104 8.00 -2.67 -16.56
C GLY A 104 6.90 -2.94 -15.55
N GLN A 105 5.78 -2.22 -15.63
CA GLN A 105 4.64 -2.44 -14.74
C GLN A 105 3.33 -2.49 -15.50
N ARG A 106 2.49 -3.48 -15.17
CA ARG A 106 1.06 -3.43 -15.42
C ARG A 106 0.38 -3.08 -14.11
N HIS A 107 -0.31 -1.95 -14.05
CA HIS A 107 -0.78 -1.44 -12.78
C HIS A 107 -2.03 -0.55 -12.91
N PHE A 108 -2.62 -0.29 -11.76
CA PHE A 108 -3.65 0.74 -11.58
C PHE A 108 -3.47 1.40 -10.21
N ILE A 109 -4.03 2.58 -10.03
CA ILE A 109 -3.92 3.32 -8.77
C ILE A 109 -5.32 3.61 -8.21
N THR A 110 -5.51 3.25 -6.96
CA THR A 110 -6.66 3.59 -6.13
C THR A 110 -6.19 4.41 -4.92
N ALA A 111 -7.06 4.67 -3.97
CA ALA A 111 -6.73 5.40 -2.75
C ALA A 111 -7.49 4.84 -1.55
N ASP A 112 -6.89 5.01 -0.36
CA ASP A 112 -7.55 4.75 0.91
C ASP A 112 -8.43 5.94 1.36
N PRO A 113 -9.17 5.83 2.49
CA PRO A 113 -10.00 6.94 2.97
C PRO A 113 -9.25 8.23 3.32
N ASN A 114 -7.93 8.16 3.52
CA ASN A 114 -7.09 9.32 3.86
C ASN A 114 -6.45 9.98 2.63
N GLY A 115 -6.69 9.45 1.44
CA GLY A 115 -6.01 9.88 0.23
C GLY A 115 -4.61 9.29 0.03
N VAL A 116 -4.23 8.28 0.81
CA VAL A 116 -3.02 7.50 0.53
C VAL A 116 -3.22 6.79 -0.79
N LEU A 117 -2.30 7.02 -1.73
CA LEU A 117 -2.35 6.35 -3.03
C LEU A 117 -1.92 4.89 -2.88
N ILE A 118 -2.65 4.02 -3.54
CA ILE A 118 -2.36 2.58 -3.54
C ILE A 118 -2.20 2.14 -4.98
N ASP A 119 -0.98 1.74 -5.32
CA ASP A 119 -0.59 1.26 -6.64
C ASP A 119 -0.51 -0.26 -6.60
N ILE A 120 -1.37 -0.92 -7.36
CA ILE A 120 -1.39 -2.38 -7.47
C ILE A 120 -0.69 -2.75 -8.76
N ILE A 121 0.37 -3.54 -8.65
CA ILE A 121 1.36 -3.71 -9.70
C ILE A 121 1.60 -5.19 -9.96
N LYS A 122 1.63 -5.55 -11.24
CA LYS A 122 2.29 -6.77 -11.69
C LYS A 122 3.54 -6.37 -12.46
N PRO A 123 4.74 -6.77 -11.99
CA PRO A 123 5.95 -6.57 -12.78
C PRO A 123 5.85 -7.28 -14.13
N ILE A 124 6.16 -6.57 -15.20
CA ILE A 124 6.20 -7.09 -16.57
C ILE A 124 7.56 -6.74 -17.21
N PRO A 125 7.97 -7.42 -18.29
CA PRO A 125 9.20 -7.06 -18.96
C PRO A 125 9.17 -5.61 -19.46
N PRO A 126 10.18 -4.78 -19.10
CA PRO A 126 10.26 -3.40 -19.58
C PRO A 126 10.64 -3.36 -21.07
N SER A 127 10.42 -2.18 -21.70
CA SER A 127 10.95 -1.93 -23.04
C SER A 127 12.49 -1.91 -23.00
N GLU A 128 13.13 -2.04 -24.16
CA GLU A 128 14.60 -2.01 -24.25
C GLU A 128 15.21 -0.72 -23.66
N ALA A 129 14.53 0.41 -23.84
CA ALA A 129 14.98 1.69 -23.31
C ALA A 129 15.06 1.69 -21.78
N PHE A 130 14.14 1.02 -21.10
CA PHE A 130 14.11 0.95 -19.64
C PHE A 130 14.86 -0.25 -19.08
N ALA A 131 14.99 -1.35 -19.83
CA ALA A 131 15.70 -2.55 -19.37
C ALA A 131 17.14 -2.23 -18.98
N ALA A 132 17.78 -1.30 -19.68
CA ALA A 132 19.16 -0.88 -19.40
C ALA A 132 19.32 -0.17 -18.04
N GLN A 133 18.23 0.32 -17.45
CA GLN A 133 18.23 1.01 -16.14
C GLN A 133 18.05 0.04 -14.97
N TYR A 134 17.62 -1.19 -15.22
CA TYR A 134 17.50 -2.20 -14.18
C TYR A 134 18.87 -2.83 -13.90
N SER A 135 19.13 -3.19 -12.65
CA SER A 135 20.19 -4.15 -12.36
C SER A 135 19.78 -5.51 -12.96
N SER A 136 20.75 -6.31 -13.43
CA SER A 136 20.45 -7.59 -14.10
C SER A 136 19.66 -8.57 -13.22
N SER A 137 19.81 -8.48 -11.89
CA SER A 137 19.09 -9.31 -10.94
C SER A 137 17.66 -8.83 -10.65
N ALA A 138 17.28 -7.63 -11.09
CA ALA A 138 15.99 -7.01 -10.79
C ALA A 138 15.06 -6.93 -12.02
N LEU A 139 15.47 -7.44 -13.18
CA LEU A 139 14.64 -7.44 -14.39
C LEU A 139 13.41 -8.35 -14.20
N PRO A 140 12.18 -7.82 -14.39
CA PRO A 140 10.97 -8.65 -14.43
C PRO A 140 11.02 -9.64 -15.60
N THR A 141 10.56 -10.85 -15.37
CA THR A 141 10.51 -11.92 -16.36
C THR A 141 9.12 -12.13 -16.97
#